data_b0ae658f37f0782597889bf5c75d12ea
#
_entry.id   b0ae658f37f0782597889bf5c75d12ea
#
_cell.length_a   1.000
_cell.length_b   1.000
_cell.length_c   1.000
_cell.angle_alpha   90.00
_cell.angle_beta   90.00
_cell.angle_gamma   90.00
#
_symmetry.space_group_name_H-M   'P 1'
#
loop_
_entity.id
_entity.type
_entity.pdbx_description
1 polymer ?
#
loop_
_entity_poly.entity_id
_entity_poly.type
_entity_poly.pdbx_seq_one_letter_code
_entity_poly.pdbx_strand_id
1 'polypeptide(L)'
;MRLLADSHLSRRCVQACLRLQPQFPIVHIADWLDGRHCISKDPVLLSVLREHGLIIVGFDRRTMAMHAGELTKAGAGHAGVILFRRSVSQMDYGKQSRLLVEFWNEAKDWDWADRIEYLPRS
;
A
#
# COMPACT_ATOMS: atom_id res chain seq x y z
N MET A 1 -2.20 -3.45 12.16
CA MET A 1 -2.71 -2.98 10.85
C MET A 1 -2.25 -3.90 9.74
N ARG A 2 -2.95 -3.88 8.64
CA ARG A 2 -2.65 -4.72 7.48
C ARG A 2 -2.32 -3.86 6.26
N LEU A 3 -1.64 -4.46 5.30
CA LEU A 3 -1.28 -3.83 4.03
C LEU A 3 -2.15 -4.38 2.91
N LEU A 4 -2.62 -3.50 2.03
CA LEU A 4 -3.36 -3.88 0.83
C LEU A 4 -2.53 -3.55 -0.40
N ALA A 5 -2.19 -4.56 -1.18
CA ALA A 5 -1.50 -4.36 -2.46
C ALA A 5 -2.51 -3.87 -3.51
N ASP A 6 -2.24 -2.71 -4.11
CA ASP A 6 -3.04 -2.11 -5.17
C ASP A 6 -3.05 -2.99 -6.43
N SER A 7 -4.04 -2.77 -7.30
CA SER A 7 -4.21 -3.53 -8.56
C SER A 7 -2.99 -3.45 -9.49
N HIS A 8 -2.20 -2.39 -9.42
CA HIS A 8 -0.99 -2.24 -10.21
C HIS A 8 0.23 -2.95 -9.61
N LEU A 9 0.14 -3.38 -8.36
CA LEU A 9 1.17 -4.19 -7.72
C LEU A 9 0.86 -5.66 -8.00
N SER A 10 1.83 -6.39 -8.53
CA SER A 10 1.61 -7.79 -8.90
C SER A 10 1.37 -8.68 -7.69
N ARG A 11 0.51 -9.71 -7.85
CA ARG A 11 0.40 -10.78 -6.86
C ARG A 11 1.75 -11.47 -6.62
N ARG A 12 2.66 -11.44 -7.59
CA ARG A 12 4.01 -12.00 -7.43
C ARG A 12 4.80 -11.23 -6.36
N CYS A 13 4.58 -9.94 -6.23
CA CYS A 13 5.16 -9.16 -5.14
C CYS A 13 4.63 -9.63 -3.79
N VAL A 14 3.31 -9.82 -3.69
CA VAL A 14 2.68 -10.33 -2.47
C VAL A 14 3.23 -11.71 -2.11
N GLN A 15 3.33 -12.60 -3.09
CA GLN A 15 3.88 -13.94 -2.89
C GLN A 15 5.35 -13.88 -2.43
N ALA A 16 6.13 -12.97 -3.00
CA ALA A 16 7.52 -12.78 -2.61
C ALA A 16 7.65 -12.29 -1.17
N CYS A 17 6.77 -11.37 -0.74
CA CYS A 17 6.72 -10.93 0.67
C CYS A 17 6.43 -12.11 1.60
N LEU A 18 5.46 -12.95 1.24
CA LEU A 18 5.07 -14.10 2.05
C LEU A 18 6.14 -15.20 2.08
N ARG A 19 6.97 -15.29 1.05
CA ARG A 19 8.14 -16.19 1.07
C ARG A 19 9.21 -15.68 2.03
N LEU A 20 9.41 -14.36 2.09
CA LEU A 20 10.37 -13.76 3.02
C LEU A 20 9.88 -13.84 4.46
N GLN A 21 8.58 -13.62 4.67
CA GLN A 21 7.98 -13.60 6.00
C GLN A 21 6.56 -14.16 5.87
N PRO A 22 6.33 -15.46 6.18
CA PRO A 22 5.03 -16.10 5.96
C PRO A 22 3.85 -15.46 6.66
N GLN A 23 4.08 -14.75 7.77
CA GLN A 23 3.04 -14.05 8.51
C GLN A 23 2.92 -12.58 8.15
N PHE A 24 3.56 -12.15 7.07
CA PHE A 24 3.54 -10.75 6.65
C PHE A 24 2.10 -10.30 6.37
N PRO A 25 1.64 -9.19 6.98
CA PRO A 25 0.22 -8.82 6.96
C PRO A 25 -0.18 -8.11 5.65
N ILE A 26 -0.07 -8.79 4.53
CA ILE A 26 -0.38 -8.23 3.22
C ILE A 26 -1.43 -9.08 2.49
N VAL A 27 -2.35 -8.40 1.81
CA VAL A 27 -3.33 -9.03 0.93
C VAL A 27 -3.41 -8.22 -0.35
N HIS A 28 -3.61 -8.90 -1.49
CA HIS A 28 -3.83 -8.22 -2.76
C HIS A 28 -5.29 -7.77 -2.88
N ILE A 29 -5.52 -6.60 -3.47
CA ILE A 29 -6.88 -6.06 -3.64
C ILE A 29 -7.82 -7.03 -4.38
N ALA A 30 -7.27 -7.82 -5.32
CA ALA A 30 -8.04 -8.81 -6.06
C ALA A 30 -8.56 -9.96 -5.18
N ASP A 31 -7.94 -10.18 -4.02
CA ASP A 31 -8.31 -11.24 -3.09
C ASP A 31 -9.02 -10.70 -1.84
N TRP A 32 -8.97 -9.39 -1.63
CA TRP A 32 -9.61 -8.77 -0.48
C TRP A 32 -11.12 -8.59 -0.75
N LEU A 33 -11.95 -9.10 0.15
CA LEU A 33 -13.41 -9.08 0.02
C LEU A 33 -13.86 -9.56 -1.38
N ASP A 34 -13.26 -10.67 -1.86
CA ASP A 34 -13.55 -11.30 -3.15
C ASP A 34 -13.36 -10.35 -4.34
N GLY A 35 -12.41 -9.43 -4.23
CA GLY A 35 -12.09 -8.48 -5.30
C GLY A 35 -13.11 -7.35 -5.47
N ARG A 36 -14.00 -7.18 -4.52
CA ARG A 36 -15.09 -6.19 -4.59
C ARG A 36 -14.60 -4.77 -4.93
N HIS A 37 -13.43 -4.40 -4.47
CA HIS A 37 -12.90 -3.04 -4.62
C HIS A 37 -11.83 -2.90 -5.70
N CYS A 38 -11.59 -3.93 -6.53
CA CYS A 38 -10.60 -3.88 -7.62
C CYS A 38 -10.80 -2.72 -8.58
N ILE A 39 -12.04 -2.32 -8.83
CA ILE A 39 -12.39 -1.25 -9.76
C ILE A 39 -12.75 0.06 -9.06
N SER A 40 -12.63 0.12 -7.75
CA SER A 40 -12.92 1.36 -7.02
C SER A 40 -11.91 2.44 -7.37
N LYS A 41 -12.37 3.66 -7.56
CA LYS A 41 -11.50 4.82 -7.79
C LYS A 41 -10.78 5.19 -6.51
N ASP A 42 -9.59 5.80 -6.64
CA ASP A 42 -8.71 6.10 -5.52
C ASP A 42 -9.37 6.81 -4.34
N PRO A 43 -10.17 7.88 -4.54
CA PRO A 43 -10.80 8.55 -3.38
C PRO A 43 -11.75 7.64 -2.61
N VAL A 44 -12.55 6.84 -3.31
CA VAL A 44 -13.49 5.89 -2.69
C VAL A 44 -12.72 4.78 -2.00
N LEU A 45 -11.70 4.23 -2.68
CA LEU A 45 -10.88 3.16 -2.13
C LEU A 45 -10.19 3.60 -0.85
N LEU A 46 -9.56 4.77 -0.82
CA LEU A 46 -8.88 5.29 0.36
C LEU A 46 -9.83 5.43 1.55
N SER A 47 -11.06 5.88 1.32
CA SER A 47 -12.08 6.01 2.37
C SER A 47 -12.49 4.65 2.93
N VAL A 48 -12.68 3.65 2.05
CA VAL A 48 -13.00 2.28 2.45
C VAL A 48 -11.85 1.68 3.27
N LEU A 49 -10.61 1.87 2.82
CA LEU A 49 -9.43 1.34 3.51
C LEU A 49 -9.25 1.98 4.89
N ARG A 50 -9.59 3.26 5.02
CA ARG A 50 -9.57 3.94 6.32
C ARG A 50 -10.50 3.24 7.31
N GLU A 51 -11.71 2.92 6.89
CA GLU A 51 -12.70 2.23 7.74
C GLU A 51 -12.20 0.85 8.19
N HIS A 52 -11.42 0.17 7.35
CA HIS A 52 -10.91 -1.17 7.63
C HIS A 52 -9.50 -1.19 8.24
N GLY A 53 -8.87 -0.04 8.42
CA GLY A 53 -7.52 0.05 8.97
C GLY A 53 -6.47 -0.56 8.06
N LEU A 54 -6.62 -0.40 6.74
CA LEU A 54 -5.70 -0.94 5.73
C LEU A 54 -4.86 0.18 5.11
N ILE A 55 -3.55 -0.06 5.04
CA ILE A 55 -2.58 0.81 4.38
C ILE A 55 -2.41 0.33 2.96
N ILE A 56 -2.61 1.20 1.97
CA ILE A 56 -2.43 0.83 0.58
C ILE A 56 -0.96 0.86 0.18
N VAL A 57 -0.53 -0.13 -0.58
CA VAL A 57 0.81 -0.22 -1.16
C VAL A 57 0.71 -0.23 -2.67
N GLY A 58 1.41 0.66 -3.33
CA GLY A 58 1.38 0.77 -4.79
C GLY A 58 2.63 1.45 -5.32
N PHE A 59 2.54 1.91 -6.57
CA PHE A 59 3.63 2.64 -7.20
C PHE A 59 3.37 4.15 -7.17
N ASP A 60 4.44 4.94 -7.16
CA ASP A 60 4.37 6.39 -7.19
C ASP A 60 3.74 6.85 -8.51
N ARG A 61 2.44 7.09 -8.46
CA ARG A 61 1.63 7.64 -9.55
C ARG A 61 0.98 8.93 -9.07
N ARG A 62 0.75 9.84 -10.01
CA ARG A 62 0.25 11.20 -9.71
C ARG A 62 -1.00 11.21 -8.84
N THR A 63 -1.91 10.27 -9.04
CA THR A 63 -3.26 10.36 -8.49
C THR A 63 -3.38 9.90 -7.04
N MET A 64 -2.67 8.83 -6.64
CA MET A 64 -2.84 8.28 -5.29
C MET A 64 -2.41 9.27 -4.21
N ALA A 65 -1.20 9.81 -4.33
CA ALA A 65 -0.69 10.78 -3.34
C ALA A 65 -1.54 12.05 -3.33
N MET A 66 -2.01 12.49 -4.49
CA MET A 66 -2.88 13.67 -4.61
C MET A 66 -4.20 13.46 -3.85
N HIS A 67 -4.87 12.34 -4.08
CA HIS A 67 -6.15 12.04 -3.43
C HIS A 67 -5.99 11.84 -1.92
N ALA A 68 -4.90 11.19 -1.50
CA ALA A 68 -4.59 11.05 -0.07
C ALA A 68 -4.41 12.41 0.59
N GLY A 69 -3.66 13.31 -0.04
CA GLY A 69 -3.45 14.68 0.44
C GLY A 69 -4.74 15.47 0.54
N GLU A 70 -5.63 15.31 -0.44
CA GLU A 70 -6.94 15.97 -0.43
C GLU A 70 -7.80 15.50 0.74
N LEU A 71 -7.80 14.20 1.04
CA LEU A 71 -8.53 13.65 2.17
C LEU A 71 -8.00 14.20 3.51
N THR A 72 -6.69 14.31 3.63
CA THR A 72 -6.06 14.89 4.81
C THR A 72 -6.47 16.36 4.97
N LYS A 73 -6.43 17.15 3.90
CA LYS A 73 -6.83 18.56 3.91
C LYS A 73 -8.31 18.74 4.29
N ALA A 74 -9.15 17.84 3.81
CA ALA A 74 -10.60 17.91 4.07
C ALA A 74 -10.96 17.44 5.49
N GLY A 75 -10.01 16.94 6.26
CA GLY A 75 -10.25 16.42 7.60
C GLY A 75 -10.83 15.01 7.61
N ALA A 76 -11.04 14.40 6.44
CA ALA A 76 -11.55 13.03 6.35
C ALA A 76 -10.46 12.00 6.69
N GLY A 77 -9.23 12.26 6.23
CA GLY A 77 -8.08 11.41 6.51
C GLY A 77 -8.04 10.09 5.73
N HIS A 78 -6.92 9.40 5.87
CA HIS A 78 -6.71 8.05 5.34
C HIS A 78 -5.85 7.24 6.30
N ALA A 79 -5.81 5.92 6.11
CA ALA A 79 -5.11 5.02 7.03
C ALA A 79 -3.61 4.87 6.75
N GLY A 80 -3.12 5.47 5.67
CA GLY A 80 -1.71 5.41 5.29
C GLY A 80 -1.51 4.92 3.86
N VAL A 81 -0.42 5.35 3.26
CA VAL A 81 -0.05 5.02 1.87
C VAL A 81 1.45 4.74 1.81
N ILE A 82 1.83 3.66 1.16
CA ILE A 82 3.22 3.32 0.87
C ILE A 82 3.37 3.21 -0.64
N LEU A 83 4.28 3.98 -1.22
CA LEU A 83 4.46 4.04 -2.67
C LEU A 83 5.91 3.69 -3.04
N PHE A 84 6.08 2.75 -3.96
CA PHE A 84 7.39 2.50 -4.56
C PHE A 84 7.74 3.64 -5.49
N ARG A 85 8.94 4.18 -5.35
CA ARG A 85 9.45 5.23 -6.23
C ARG A 85 9.60 4.69 -7.66
N ARG A 86 9.61 5.59 -8.62
CA ARG A 86 9.75 5.24 -10.05
C ARG A 86 11.05 4.50 -10.36
N SER A 87 12.06 4.63 -9.51
CA SER A 87 13.31 3.87 -9.62
C SER A 87 13.16 2.37 -9.39
N VAL A 88 12.03 1.96 -8.77
CA VAL A 88 11.74 0.53 -8.54
C VAL A 88 10.93 0.02 -9.71
N SER A 89 11.48 -0.95 -10.46
CA SER A 89 10.77 -1.54 -11.59
C SER A 89 9.52 -2.27 -11.14
N GLN A 90 8.45 -2.14 -11.93
CA GLN A 90 7.20 -2.86 -11.69
C GLN A 90 7.37 -4.37 -11.85
N MET A 91 8.45 -4.82 -12.49
CA MET A 91 8.73 -6.24 -12.71
C MET A 91 9.74 -6.80 -11.71
N ASP A 92 10.32 -5.98 -10.86
CA ASP A 92 11.31 -6.42 -9.87
C ASP A 92 10.66 -6.80 -8.54
N TYR A 93 9.98 -7.93 -8.54
CA TYR A 93 9.23 -8.41 -7.37
C TYR A 93 10.12 -8.69 -6.17
N GLY A 94 11.34 -9.16 -6.42
CA GLY A 94 12.31 -9.42 -5.37
C GLY A 94 12.71 -8.14 -4.63
N LYS A 95 13.04 -7.09 -5.39
CA LYS A 95 13.40 -5.79 -4.79
C LYS A 95 12.20 -5.18 -4.04
N GLN A 96 11.02 -5.21 -4.66
CA GLN A 96 9.80 -4.71 -4.03
C GLN A 96 9.54 -5.39 -2.68
N SER A 97 9.60 -6.70 -2.66
CA SER A 97 9.32 -7.47 -1.44
C SER A 97 10.36 -7.20 -0.35
N ARG A 98 11.64 -7.15 -0.69
CA ARG A 98 12.69 -6.85 0.31
C ARG A 98 12.52 -5.46 0.90
N LEU A 99 12.30 -4.46 0.06
CA LEU A 99 12.08 -3.09 0.52
C LEU A 99 10.86 -3.00 1.46
N LEU A 100 9.77 -3.64 1.05
CA LEU A 100 8.52 -3.55 1.81
C LEU A 100 8.61 -4.29 3.14
N VAL A 101 9.12 -5.52 3.14
CA VAL A 101 9.22 -6.32 4.37
C VAL A 101 10.17 -5.65 5.37
N GLU A 102 11.34 -5.21 4.92
CA GLU A 102 12.31 -4.53 5.79
C GLU A 102 11.71 -3.24 6.36
N PHE A 103 11.10 -2.43 5.52
CA PHE A 103 10.48 -1.18 5.95
C PHE A 103 9.36 -1.42 6.96
N TRP A 104 8.46 -2.36 6.69
CA TRP A 104 7.32 -2.62 7.54
C TRP A 104 7.74 -3.16 8.92
N ASN A 105 8.74 -4.03 8.97
CA ASN A 105 9.25 -4.51 10.25
C ASN A 105 9.76 -3.38 11.14
N GLU A 106 10.26 -2.30 10.55
CA GLU A 106 10.68 -1.10 11.27
C GLU A 106 9.49 -0.16 11.59
N ALA A 107 8.57 -0.02 10.65
CA ALA A 107 7.55 1.04 10.66
C ALA A 107 6.16 0.60 11.15
N LYS A 108 5.97 -0.66 11.42
CA LYS A 108 4.62 -1.20 11.74
C LYS A 108 3.96 -0.56 12.97
N ASP A 109 4.74 -0.04 13.89
CA ASP A 109 4.23 0.59 15.12
C ASP A 109 4.16 2.12 15.02
N TRP A 110 4.42 2.69 13.85
CA TRP A 110 4.29 4.13 13.65
C TRP A 110 2.82 4.56 13.61
N ASP A 111 2.58 5.85 13.79
CA ASP A 111 1.27 6.44 13.53
C ASP A 111 1.09 6.58 12.02
N TRP A 112 0.23 5.76 11.46
CA TRP A 112 0.00 5.71 10.01
C TRP A 112 -1.14 6.61 9.53
N ALA A 113 -1.93 7.18 10.42
CA ALA A 113 -3.00 8.10 10.02
C ALA A 113 -2.42 9.26 9.22
N ASP A 114 -2.94 9.49 8.03
CA ASP A 114 -2.55 10.57 7.11
C ASP A 114 -1.07 10.54 6.69
N ARG A 115 -0.40 9.39 6.82
CA ARG A 115 1.02 9.24 6.47
C ARG A 115 1.17 8.71 5.05
N ILE A 116 2.11 9.29 4.31
CA ILE A 116 2.55 8.79 3.00
C ILE A 116 4.05 8.56 3.06
N GLU A 117 4.48 7.36 2.73
CA GLU A 117 5.90 6.99 2.71
C GLU A 117 6.29 6.46 1.34
N TYR A 118 7.49 6.77 0.90
CA TYR A 118 8.04 6.34 -0.38
C TYR A 118 9.18 5.35 -0.17
N LEU A 119 9.24 4.30 -0.99
CA LEU A 119 10.30 3.29 -0.94
C LEU A 119 11.07 3.23 -2.25
N PRO A 120 12.41 3.17 -2.21
CA PRO A 120 13.25 3.31 -1.01
C PRO A 120 13.11 4.71 -0.40
N ARG A 121 13.40 4.84 0.88
CA ARG A 121 13.19 6.10 1.59
C ARG A 121 14.16 7.20 1.18
N SER A 122 15.30 6.81 0.68
CA SER A 122 16.30 7.79 0.20
C SER A 122 17.16 7.21 -0.92
#